data_7e365100341f70856e46e311bdd2532d
#
_entry.id   7e365100341f70856e46e311bdd2532d
#
_cell.length_a   1.000
_cell.length_b   1.000
_cell.length_c   1.000
_cell.angle_alpha   90.00
_cell.angle_beta   90.00
_cell.angle_gamma   90.00
#
_symmetry.space_group_name_H-M   'P 1'
#
loop_
_entity.id
_entity.type
_entity.pdbx_description
1 polymer ?
#
loop_
_entity_poly.entity_id
_entity_poly.type
_entity_poly.pdbx_seq_one_letter_code
_entity_poly.pdbx_strand_id
1 'polypeptide(L)'
;MEHIRIEFSRFSAFYSPLILTMAGGFLDREGLKHSYSVSTPERTAMSAILGGAVDVAQSAVSAAFGAAIDGRRPDVAHFAQINETDGFLLFGRDNESNFSWSDLVGKDVLVDHGGQPMAMFRYGCLKSGLDDSKINFIDAGSPQEMESAFRSGVGDYIHAQGPLPQQFEEDGFGQIVASVGKAIGPVAFSTLAAKEEWLKTDMAMAFMRAYRMARELAITGSPEEIAGLEAEFFPEIHIGALANSIRFYQQLGCWSPHLEITQQAFEVAVDVFLHSKAISERPAYDLAVYPVPTI
;
A
#
# COMPACT_ATOMS: atom_id res chain seq x y z
N MET A 1 8.19 29.84 0.23
CA MET A 1 7.51 28.54 0.17
C MET A 1 8.55 27.48 0.46
N GLU A 2 8.31 26.68 1.47
CA GLU A 2 9.16 25.54 1.81
C GLU A 2 8.97 24.42 0.77
N HIS A 3 9.94 23.54 0.66
CA HIS A 3 9.91 22.44 -0.31
C HIS A 3 9.89 21.11 0.43
N ILE A 4 8.78 20.38 0.33
CA ILE A 4 8.63 19.03 0.89
C ILE A 4 9.00 17.96 -0.12
N ARG A 5 9.75 16.96 0.33
CA ARG A 5 10.21 15.81 -0.47
C ARG A 5 9.51 14.56 0.00
N ILE A 6 8.78 13.91 -0.89
CA ILE A 6 7.94 12.75 -0.61
C ILE A 6 8.54 11.51 -1.26
N GLU A 7 8.56 10.38 -0.56
CA GLU A 7 9.00 9.10 -1.13
C GLU A 7 7.84 8.10 -1.10
N PHE A 8 7.70 7.35 -2.19
CA PHE A 8 6.85 6.17 -2.24
C PHE A 8 7.71 4.92 -2.25
N SER A 9 7.45 3.96 -1.36
CA SER A 9 8.09 2.65 -1.44
C SER A 9 7.58 1.85 -2.64
N ARG A 10 6.35 2.13 -3.07
CA ARG A 10 5.72 1.63 -4.28
C ARG A 10 4.73 2.68 -4.80
N PHE A 11 4.62 2.84 -6.10
CA PHE A 11 3.67 3.78 -6.70
C PHE A 11 2.43 3.03 -7.20
N SER A 12 1.25 3.39 -6.68
CA SER A 12 -0.02 2.70 -6.95
C SER A 12 -1.18 3.62 -6.58
N ALA A 13 -2.31 3.53 -7.28
CA ALA A 13 -3.56 4.21 -6.92
C ALA A 13 -4.10 3.83 -5.53
N PHE A 14 -3.59 2.76 -4.94
CA PHE A 14 -3.83 2.42 -3.54
C PHE A 14 -3.39 3.50 -2.56
N TYR A 15 -2.46 4.35 -2.98
CA TYR A 15 -1.93 5.47 -2.19
C TYR A 15 -2.50 6.84 -2.61
N SER A 16 -3.67 6.87 -3.27
CA SER A 16 -4.36 8.11 -3.66
C SER A 16 -4.47 9.15 -2.55
N PRO A 17 -4.70 8.82 -1.26
CA PRO A 17 -4.67 9.84 -0.20
C PRO A 17 -3.37 10.64 -0.13
N LEU A 18 -2.22 10.01 -0.44
CA LEU A 18 -0.93 10.69 -0.48
C LEU A 18 -0.68 11.36 -1.84
N ILE A 19 -1.04 10.71 -2.96
CA ILE A 19 -0.89 11.26 -4.30
C ILE A 19 -1.72 12.55 -4.45
N LEU A 20 -2.95 12.56 -3.95
CA LEU A 20 -3.84 13.72 -4.00
C LEU A 20 -3.32 14.93 -3.23
N THR A 21 -2.41 14.78 -2.27
CA THR A 21 -1.77 15.95 -1.64
C THR A 21 -1.10 16.83 -2.69
N MET A 22 -0.51 16.21 -3.72
CA MET A 22 0.15 16.83 -4.86
C MET A 22 -0.87 17.11 -5.98
N ALA A 23 -1.50 16.08 -6.51
CA ALA A 23 -2.42 16.12 -7.65
C ALA A 23 -3.63 17.05 -7.43
N GLY A 24 -4.16 17.11 -6.22
CA GLY A 24 -5.26 17.99 -5.83
C GLY A 24 -4.85 19.42 -5.46
N GLY A 25 -3.55 19.74 -5.52
CA GLY A 25 -3.00 21.05 -5.17
C GLY A 25 -3.13 21.40 -3.68
N PHE A 26 -3.30 20.41 -2.79
CA PHE A 26 -3.46 20.66 -1.36
C PHE A 26 -2.15 21.13 -0.70
N LEU A 27 -1.00 20.63 -1.15
CA LEU A 27 0.31 21.13 -0.69
C LEU A 27 0.53 22.60 -1.07
N ASP A 28 0.16 22.98 -2.28
CA ASP A 28 0.27 24.38 -2.73
C ASP A 28 -0.60 25.33 -1.89
N ARG A 29 -1.82 24.90 -1.52
CA ARG A 29 -2.72 25.65 -0.62
C ARG A 29 -2.11 25.89 0.77
N GLU A 30 -1.29 24.96 1.24
CA GLU A 30 -0.54 25.05 2.50
C GLU A 30 0.83 25.74 2.34
N GLY A 31 1.13 26.28 1.16
CA GLY A 31 2.37 27.00 0.89
C GLY A 31 3.59 26.11 0.72
N LEU A 32 3.39 24.82 0.45
CA LEU A 32 4.46 23.85 0.23
C LEU A 32 4.64 23.58 -1.26
N LYS A 33 5.85 23.80 -1.79
CA LYS A 33 6.27 23.18 -3.05
C LYS A 33 6.64 21.73 -2.78
N HIS A 34 6.52 20.88 -3.77
CA HIS A 34 6.77 19.45 -3.57
C HIS A 34 7.63 18.84 -4.68
N SER A 35 8.25 17.73 -4.36
CA SER A 35 8.78 16.75 -5.30
C SER A 35 8.56 15.36 -4.72
N TYR A 36 8.48 14.36 -5.60
CA TYR A 36 8.37 12.98 -5.15
C TYR A 36 9.38 12.08 -5.87
N SER A 37 9.66 10.95 -5.24
CA SER A 37 10.45 9.86 -5.79
C SER A 37 9.89 8.50 -5.38
N VAL A 38 10.34 7.46 -6.04
CA VAL A 38 9.99 6.08 -5.73
C VAL A 38 11.24 5.35 -5.29
N SER A 39 11.11 4.51 -4.27
CA SER A 39 12.21 3.69 -3.74
C SER A 39 12.77 2.75 -4.82
N THR A 40 14.07 2.48 -4.72
CA THR A 40 14.76 1.47 -5.51
C THR A 40 15.39 0.43 -4.59
N PRO A 41 15.84 -0.73 -5.11
CA PRO A 41 16.55 -1.70 -4.28
C PRO A 41 17.76 -1.12 -3.53
N GLU A 42 18.45 -0.14 -4.14
CA GLU A 42 19.64 0.50 -3.57
C GLU A 42 19.29 1.63 -2.58
N ARG A 43 18.08 2.21 -2.68
CA ARG A 43 17.62 3.32 -1.87
C ARG A 43 16.18 3.09 -1.39
N THR A 44 16.04 2.55 -0.22
CA THR A 44 14.72 2.33 0.41
C THR A 44 14.17 3.63 1.01
N ALA A 45 12.85 3.69 1.23
CA ALA A 45 12.21 4.82 1.91
C ALA A 45 12.84 5.11 3.28
N MET A 46 13.15 4.07 4.05
CA MET A 46 13.81 4.23 5.37
C MET A 46 15.19 4.86 5.23
N SER A 47 16.02 4.38 4.29
CA SER A 47 17.35 4.95 4.06
C SER A 47 17.29 6.39 3.55
N ALA A 48 16.28 6.72 2.73
CA ALA A 48 16.08 8.08 2.23
C ALA A 48 15.68 9.07 3.34
N ILE A 49 14.80 8.65 4.28
CA ILE A 49 14.44 9.46 5.47
C ILE A 49 15.66 9.65 6.37
N LEU A 50 16.36 8.57 6.74
CA LEU A 50 17.51 8.61 7.64
C LEU A 50 18.64 9.48 7.06
N GLY A 51 18.88 9.36 5.76
CA GLY A 51 19.86 10.18 5.05
C GLY A 51 19.46 11.64 4.83
N GLY A 52 18.22 12.02 5.16
CA GLY A 52 17.69 13.38 4.96
C GLY A 52 17.44 13.72 3.49
N ALA A 53 17.33 12.71 2.61
CA ALA A 53 17.00 12.91 1.20
C ALA A 53 15.51 13.23 1.00
N VAL A 54 14.64 12.74 1.90
CA VAL A 54 13.20 12.99 1.89
C VAL A 54 12.71 13.36 3.31
N ASP A 55 11.57 14.03 3.38
CA ASP A 55 10.98 14.53 4.61
C ASP A 55 9.92 13.56 5.15
N VAL A 56 9.09 13.01 4.26
CA VAL A 56 8.03 12.05 4.58
C VAL A 56 7.97 10.95 3.52
N ALA A 57 7.63 9.74 3.94
CA ALA A 57 7.51 8.62 3.00
C ALA A 57 6.26 7.77 3.28
N GLN A 58 5.75 7.15 2.21
CA GLN A 58 4.88 5.99 2.31
C GLN A 58 5.75 4.77 2.67
N SER A 59 5.36 4.09 3.73
CA SER A 59 6.03 2.92 4.26
C SER A 59 5.01 1.98 4.92
N ALA A 60 5.45 1.06 5.74
CA ALA A 60 4.62 0.17 6.54
C ALA A 60 5.12 0.12 7.96
N VAL A 61 4.22 0.08 8.95
CA VAL A 61 4.58 0.01 10.37
C VAL A 61 5.40 -1.24 10.71
N SER A 62 5.33 -2.27 9.89
CA SER A 62 6.15 -3.48 10.01
C SER A 62 7.67 -3.20 9.94
N ALA A 63 8.08 -2.09 9.33
CA ALA A 63 9.49 -1.66 9.36
C ALA A 63 9.98 -1.28 10.77
N ALA A 64 9.06 -0.98 11.70
CA ALA A 64 9.37 -0.69 13.10
C ALA A 64 9.44 -1.94 14.00
N PHE A 65 8.98 -3.11 13.52
CA PHE A 65 8.80 -4.29 14.37
C PHE A 65 10.09 -4.76 15.03
N GLY A 66 11.21 -4.83 14.29
CA GLY A 66 12.47 -5.27 14.85
C GLY A 66 12.96 -4.39 16.02
N ALA A 67 12.92 -3.07 15.86
CA ALA A 67 13.30 -2.15 16.93
C ALA A 67 12.36 -2.27 18.15
N ALA A 68 11.05 -2.39 17.92
CA ALA A 68 10.07 -2.51 18.98
C ALA A 68 10.17 -3.85 19.75
N ILE A 69 10.52 -4.94 19.07
CA ILE A 69 10.83 -6.25 19.70
C ILE A 69 12.07 -6.11 20.60
N ASP A 70 13.09 -5.39 20.15
CA ASP A 70 14.28 -5.09 20.94
C ASP A 70 14.04 -4.10 22.10
N GLY A 71 12.81 -3.66 22.35
CA GLY A 71 12.46 -2.70 23.38
C GLY A 71 12.88 -1.25 23.08
N ARG A 72 13.14 -0.92 21.82
CA ARG A 72 13.57 0.41 21.37
C ARG A 72 12.53 1.04 20.45
N ARG A 73 12.45 2.38 20.45
CA ARG A 73 11.77 3.10 19.37
C ARG A 73 12.60 3.03 18.09
N PRO A 74 11.95 2.91 16.91
CA PRO A 74 12.65 2.99 15.63
C PRO A 74 13.18 4.41 15.38
N ASP A 75 14.24 4.53 14.60
CA ASP A 75 14.82 5.83 14.19
C ASP A 75 13.88 6.63 13.22
N VAL A 76 12.92 5.92 12.64
CA VAL A 76 11.89 6.51 11.76
C VAL A 76 10.52 6.27 12.40
N ALA A 77 9.79 7.35 12.62
CA ALA A 77 8.46 7.34 13.23
C ALA A 77 7.38 6.95 12.19
N HIS A 78 6.61 5.92 12.48
CA HIS A 78 5.36 5.58 11.76
C HIS A 78 4.20 6.21 12.52
N PHE A 79 3.53 7.24 11.94
CA PHE A 79 2.68 8.15 12.72
C PHE A 79 1.24 8.32 12.21
N ALA A 80 0.97 7.97 10.96
CA ALA A 80 -0.38 8.02 10.40
C ALA A 80 -0.58 6.92 9.39
N GLN A 81 -1.79 6.37 9.32
CA GLN A 81 -2.10 5.37 8.32
C GLN A 81 -2.39 5.99 6.95
N ILE A 82 -2.04 5.26 5.89
CA ILE A 82 -2.54 5.50 4.55
C ILE A 82 -3.66 4.51 4.26
N ASN A 83 -3.42 3.22 4.53
CA ASN A 83 -4.36 2.14 4.26
C ASN A 83 -4.52 1.24 5.47
N GLU A 84 -5.77 0.96 5.86
CA GLU A 84 -6.12 0.06 6.96
C GLU A 84 -6.65 -1.30 6.47
N THR A 85 -6.39 -1.63 5.21
CA THR A 85 -6.75 -2.91 4.58
C THR A 85 -5.73 -3.20 3.50
N ASP A 86 -5.44 -4.47 3.22
CA ASP A 86 -4.59 -4.85 2.10
C ASP A 86 -5.24 -4.47 0.76
N GLY A 87 -4.49 -3.85 -0.13
CA GLY A 87 -4.96 -3.36 -1.45
C GLY A 87 -4.63 -4.31 -2.61
N PHE A 88 -4.07 -5.48 -2.35
CA PHE A 88 -3.76 -6.41 -3.42
C PHE A 88 -4.98 -7.19 -3.88
N LEU A 89 -5.00 -7.41 -5.18
CA LEU A 89 -6.00 -8.17 -5.89
C LEU A 89 -5.37 -9.41 -6.49
N LEU A 90 -6.16 -10.47 -6.57
CA LEU A 90 -5.83 -11.64 -7.36
C LEU A 90 -6.59 -11.52 -8.68
N PHE A 91 -5.86 -11.56 -9.78
CA PHE A 91 -6.37 -11.51 -11.13
C PHE A 91 -6.12 -12.85 -11.81
N GLY A 92 -7.15 -13.44 -12.43
CA GLY A 92 -7.07 -14.72 -13.16
C GLY A 92 -7.29 -14.53 -14.64
N ARG A 93 -6.66 -15.39 -15.45
CA ARG A 93 -6.79 -15.38 -16.92
C ARG A 93 -8.14 -15.87 -17.41
N ASP A 94 -8.70 -16.84 -16.68
CA ASP A 94 -9.97 -17.45 -17.08
C ASP A 94 -11.14 -16.64 -16.52
N ASN A 95 -12.21 -16.52 -17.30
CA ASN A 95 -13.45 -15.88 -16.87
C ASN A 95 -14.24 -16.83 -15.95
N GLU A 96 -13.68 -17.15 -14.79
CA GLU A 96 -14.32 -17.99 -13.78
C GLU A 96 -15.37 -17.19 -13.01
N SER A 97 -16.63 -17.46 -13.28
CA SER A 97 -17.77 -16.76 -12.63
C SER A 97 -17.92 -17.07 -11.13
N ASN A 98 -17.24 -18.09 -10.61
CA ASN A 98 -17.35 -18.56 -9.22
C ASN A 98 -15.99 -18.95 -8.64
N PHE A 99 -15.08 -17.99 -8.50
CA PHE A 99 -13.77 -18.24 -7.87
C PHE A 99 -13.91 -18.61 -6.38
N SER A 100 -13.16 -19.63 -5.99
CA SER A 100 -12.87 -20.01 -4.61
C SER A 100 -11.37 -20.04 -4.37
N TRP A 101 -10.91 -19.69 -3.18
CA TRP A 101 -9.47 -19.76 -2.85
C TRP A 101 -8.87 -21.17 -3.07
N SER A 102 -9.68 -22.22 -2.96
CA SER A 102 -9.27 -23.60 -3.26
C SER A 102 -8.88 -23.83 -4.73
N ASP A 103 -9.31 -22.95 -5.64
CA ASP A 103 -8.99 -23.09 -7.07
C ASP A 103 -7.53 -22.76 -7.36
N LEU A 104 -6.82 -22.15 -6.39
CA LEU A 104 -5.38 -21.89 -6.47
C LEU A 104 -4.53 -23.17 -6.26
N VAL A 105 -5.12 -24.28 -5.80
CA VAL A 105 -4.36 -25.52 -5.58
C VAL A 105 -3.73 -26.02 -6.89
N GLY A 106 -2.40 -26.14 -6.90
CA GLY A 106 -1.61 -26.57 -8.06
C GLY A 106 -1.47 -25.54 -9.17
N LYS A 107 -1.96 -24.32 -8.97
CA LYS A 107 -1.89 -23.22 -9.93
C LYS A 107 -0.60 -22.42 -9.80
N ASP A 108 -0.18 -21.84 -10.91
CA ASP A 108 0.95 -20.94 -11.00
C ASP A 108 0.51 -19.52 -10.70
N VAL A 109 1.00 -18.94 -9.60
CA VAL A 109 0.62 -17.60 -9.13
C VAL A 109 1.85 -16.71 -9.09
N LEU A 110 1.85 -15.65 -9.88
CA LEU A 110 2.83 -14.57 -9.79
C LEU A 110 2.56 -13.74 -8.54
N VAL A 111 3.49 -13.74 -7.59
CA VAL A 111 3.37 -13.02 -6.32
C VAL A 111 4.63 -12.19 -6.09
N ASP A 112 4.44 -10.97 -5.61
CA ASP A 112 5.55 -10.13 -5.16
C ASP A 112 6.20 -10.75 -3.90
N HIS A 113 7.44 -11.19 -4.03
CA HIS A 113 8.25 -11.81 -2.98
C HIS A 113 8.89 -10.79 -2.02
N GLY A 114 8.59 -9.50 -2.17
CA GLY A 114 9.13 -8.38 -1.42
C GLY A 114 8.67 -8.26 0.04
N GLY A 115 8.64 -9.33 0.81
CA GLY A 115 8.36 -9.28 2.26
C GLY A 115 6.87 -9.15 2.58
N GLN A 116 6.34 -7.94 2.81
CA GLN A 116 4.96 -7.74 3.24
C GLN A 116 3.91 -8.25 2.23
N PRO A 117 4.00 -8.01 0.90
CA PRO A 117 3.02 -8.54 -0.05
C PRO A 117 2.87 -10.06 0.03
N MET A 118 3.97 -10.79 0.06
CA MET A 118 3.97 -12.25 0.19
C MET A 118 3.39 -12.70 1.55
N ALA A 119 3.77 -12.03 2.65
CA ALA A 119 3.25 -12.36 3.97
C ALA A 119 1.73 -12.16 4.05
N MET A 120 1.22 -11.08 3.47
CA MET A 120 -0.21 -10.79 3.39
C MET A 120 -0.94 -11.82 2.54
N PHE A 121 -0.41 -12.18 1.37
CA PHE A 121 -1.04 -13.20 0.51
C PHE A 121 -1.15 -14.55 1.22
N ARG A 122 -0.08 -15.02 1.85
CA ARG A 122 -0.07 -16.27 2.65
C ARG A 122 -1.07 -16.22 3.80
N TYR A 123 -1.16 -15.07 4.47
CA TYR A 123 -2.15 -14.90 5.55
C TYR A 123 -3.59 -14.85 5.00
N GLY A 124 -3.81 -14.27 3.83
CA GLY A 124 -5.09 -14.32 3.11
C GLY A 124 -5.50 -15.76 2.76
N CYS A 125 -4.55 -16.59 2.31
CA CYS A 125 -4.77 -18.03 2.09
C CYS A 125 -5.20 -18.72 3.39
N LEU A 126 -4.46 -18.50 4.50
CA LEU A 126 -4.81 -19.06 5.82
C LEU A 126 -6.22 -18.66 6.25
N LYS A 127 -6.57 -17.37 6.15
CA LYS A 127 -7.90 -16.85 6.53
C LYS A 127 -9.02 -17.44 5.67
N SER A 128 -8.69 -17.84 4.44
CA SER A 128 -9.61 -18.46 3.48
C SER A 128 -9.62 -20.00 3.59
N GLY A 129 -8.87 -20.59 4.53
CA GLY A 129 -8.81 -22.03 4.73
C GLY A 129 -7.95 -22.79 3.70
N LEU A 130 -7.10 -22.07 2.95
CA LEU A 130 -6.20 -22.65 1.96
C LEU A 130 -4.80 -22.86 2.56
N ASP A 131 -4.25 -24.05 2.35
CA ASP A 131 -2.85 -24.37 2.60
C ASP A 131 -2.01 -23.83 1.40
N ASP A 132 -1.29 -22.73 1.63
CA ASP A 132 -0.52 -22.02 0.62
C ASP A 132 0.66 -22.84 0.07
N SER A 133 1.09 -23.91 0.77
CA SER A 133 2.10 -24.86 0.26
C SER A 133 1.65 -25.62 -0.98
N LYS A 134 0.35 -25.58 -1.30
CA LYS A 134 -0.23 -26.21 -2.50
C LYS A 134 -0.29 -25.28 -3.72
N ILE A 135 0.19 -24.05 -3.59
CA ILE A 135 0.27 -23.07 -4.68
C ILE A 135 1.69 -23.07 -5.24
N ASN A 136 1.82 -22.97 -6.56
CA ASN A 136 3.11 -22.76 -7.19
C ASN A 136 3.40 -21.25 -7.26
N PHE A 137 4.13 -20.72 -6.30
CA PHE A 137 4.53 -19.30 -6.31
C PHE A 137 5.63 -19.07 -7.34
N ILE A 138 5.41 -18.09 -8.22
CA ILE A 138 6.39 -17.64 -9.21
C ILE A 138 6.91 -16.28 -8.79
N ASP A 139 8.24 -16.18 -8.63
CA ASP A 139 8.98 -14.93 -8.50
C ASP A 139 9.43 -14.47 -9.89
N ALA A 140 8.81 -13.47 -10.43
CA ALA A 140 9.20 -12.86 -11.71
C ALA A 140 9.96 -11.53 -11.52
N GLY A 141 10.35 -11.20 -10.29
CA GLY A 141 11.10 -9.99 -9.95
C GLY A 141 10.22 -8.80 -9.58
N SER A 142 10.53 -7.63 -10.14
CA SER A 142 9.80 -6.38 -9.89
C SER A 142 8.34 -6.42 -10.35
N PRO A 143 7.48 -5.50 -9.89
CA PRO A 143 6.10 -5.40 -10.40
C PRO A 143 5.99 -5.27 -11.92
N GLN A 144 6.93 -4.55 -12.56
CA GLN A 144 7.00 -4.40 -14.02
C GLN A 144 7.38 -5.72 -14.72
N GLU A 145 8.31 -6.46 -14.12
CA GLU A 145 8.69 -7.79 -14.62
C GLU A 145 7.55 -8.79 -14.44
N MET A 146 6.82 -8.75 -13.31
CA MET A 146 5.62 -9.54 -13.08
C MET A 146 4.52 -9.21 -14.11
N GLU A 147 4.27 -7.93 -14.39
CA GLU A 147 3.34 -7.52 -15.44
C GLU A 147 3.74 -8.07 -16.80
N SER A 148 5.00 -7.91 -17.18
CA SER A 148 5.54 -8.39 -18.46
C SER A 148 5.43 -9.91 -18.58
N ALA A 149 5.74 -10.65 -17.51
CA ALA A 149 5.61 -12.09 -17.44
C ALA A 149 4.14 -12.52 -17.61
N PHE A 150 3.23 -11.87 -16.89
CA PHE A 150 1.81 -12.16 -17.01
C PHE A 150 1.29 -11.86 -18.42
N ARG A 151 1.61 -10.71 -19.02
CA ARG A 151 1.23 -10.39 -20.42
C ARG A 151 1.76 -11.40 -21.43
N SER A 152 2.93 -12.00 -21.18
CA SER A 152 3.53 -13.02 -22.06
C SER A 152 2.98 -14.44 -21.83
N GLY A 153 2.03 -14.63 -20.92
CA GLY A 153 1.38 -15.92 -20.70
C GLY A 153 1.90 -16.71 -19.49
N VAL A 154 2.82 -16.16 -18.69
CA VAL A 154 3.32 -16.81 -17.47
C VAL A 154 2.32 -16.66 -16.33
N GLY A 155 2.08 -17.73 -15.59
CA GLY A 155 1.16 -17.80 -14.44
C GLY A 155 -0.32 -17.89 -14.85
N ASP A 156 -1.09 -18.61 -14.08
CA ASP A 156 -2.56 -18.66 -14.16
C ASP A 156 -3.17 -17.41 -13.52
N TYR A 157 -2.54 -16.94 -12.44
CA TYR A 157 -2.96 -15.79 -11.66
C TYR A 157 -1.80 -14.83 -11.40
N ILE A 158 -2.14 -13.56 -11.15
CA ILE A 158 -1.20 -12.55 -10.67
C ILE A 158 -1.77 -11.82 -9.44
N HIS A 159 -0.94 -11.63 -8.43
CA HIS A 159 -1.21 -10.87 -7.22
C HIS A 159 -0.63 -9.46 -7.36
N ALA A 160 -1.47 -8.47 -7.61
CA ALA A 160 -1.04 -7.11 -7.91
C ALA A 160 -1.94 -6.05 -7.27
N GLN A 161 -1.39 -4.84 -7.08
CA GLN A 161 -2.16 -3.66 -6.68
C GLN A 161 -2.74 -2.94 -7.92
N GLY A 162 -3.90 -2.30 -7.72
CA GLY A 162 -4.43 -1.40 -8.74
C GLY A 162 -3.52 -0.18 -9.01
N PRO A 163 -3.55 0.35 -10.23
CA PRO A 163 -4.57 0.10 -11.26
C PRO A 163 -4.28 -1.06 -12.22
N LEU A 164 -3.19 -1.80 -12.07
CA LEU A 164 -2.79 -2.85 -13.02
C LEU A 164 -3.86 -3.97 -13.22
N PRO A 165 -4.49 -4.54 -12.19
CA PRO A 165 -5.54 -5.54 -12.41
C PRO A 165 -6.73 -4.98 -13.20
N GLN A 166 -7.14 -3.73 -12.96
CA GLN A 166 -8.22 -3.08 -13.72
C GLN A 166 -7.80 -2.80 -15.17
N GLN A 167 -6.53 -2.47 -15.41
CA GLN A 167 -6.00 -2.33 -16.76
C GLN A 167 -6.03 -3.68 -17.50
N PHE A 168 -5.71 -4.78 -16.84
CA PHE A 168 -5.80 -6.11 -17.43
C PHE A 168 -7.24 -6.50 -17.78
N GLU A 169 -8.25 -6.07 -16.99
CA GLU A 169 -9.67 -6.28 -17.36
C GLU A 169 -10.02 -5.50 -18.63
N GLU A 170 -9.63 -4.24 -18.74
CA GLU A 170 -9.86 -3.44 -19.96
C GLU A 170 -9.12 -3.98 -21.18
N ASP A 171 -7.94 -4.50 -21.01
CA ASP A 171 -7.11 -5.12 -22.06
C ASP A 171 -7.62 -6.53 -22.45
N GLY A 172 -8.57 -7.09 -21.70
CA GLY A 172 -9.17 -8.39 -22.00
C GLY A 172 -8.30 -9.60 -21.63
N PHE A 173 -7.37 -9.46 -20.68
CA PHE A 173 -6.51 -10.57 -20.22
C PHE A 173 -7.21 -11.53 -19.26
N GLY A 174 -8.37 -11.17 -18.70
CA GLY A 174 -9.11 -11.97 -17.73
C GLY A 174 -9.94 -11.09 -16.79
N GLN A 175 -10.01 -11.46 -15.51
CA GLN A 175 -10.80 -10.73 -14.52
C GLN A 175 -10.18 -10.74 -13.13
N ILE A 176 -10.55 -9.75 -12.31
CA ILE A 176 -10.27 -9.75 -10.87
C ILE A 176 -11.16 -10.80 -10.20
N VAL A 177 -10.53 -11.79 -9.54
CA VAL A 177 -11.25 -12.92 -8.93
C VAL A 177 -11.34 -12.82 -7.41
N ALA A 178 -10.36 -12.18 -6.74
CA ALA A 178 -10.36 -12.02 -5.29
C ALA A 178 -9.65 -10.75 -4.82
N SER A 179 -9.91 -10.37 -3.58
CA SER A 179 -9.20 -9.34 -2.85
C SER A 179 -8.59 -9.94 -1.58
N VAL A 180 -7.27 -9.78 -1.42
CA VAL A 180 -6.56 -10.21 -0.22
C VAL A 180 -7.06 -9.44 1.00
N GLY A 181 -7.31 -8.13 0.84
CA GLY A 181 -7.85 -7.31 1.91
C GLY A 181 -9.22 -7.76 2.41
N LYS A 182 -10.11 -8.22 1.52
CA LYS A 182 -11.41 -8.81 1.94
C LYS A 182 -11.24 -10.11 2.73
N ALA A 183 -10.23 -10.91 2.41
CA ALA A 183 -9.95 -12.15 3.14
C ALA A 183 -9.36 -11.91 4.52
N ILE A 184 -8.49 -10.88 4.67
CA ILE A 184 -7.81 -10.57 5.93
C ILE A 184 -8.68 -9.70 6.84
N GLY A 185 -9.37 -8.69 6.29
CA GLY A 185 -10.04 -7.62 7.02
C GLY A 185 -9.09 -6.46 7.37
N PRO A 186 -9.48 -5.59 8.33
CA PRO A 186 -8.68 -4.43 8.72
C PRO A 186 -7.30 -4.85 9.22
N VAL A 187 -6.26 -4.20 8.66
CA VAL A 187 -4.83 -4.43 8.97
C VAL A 187 -4.05 -3.15 8.74
N ALA A 188 -3.10 -2.81 9.60
CA ALA A 188 -2.21 -1.67 9.41
C ALA A 188 -1.24 -1.96 8.24
N PHE A 189 -1.69 -1.65 7.01
CA PHE A 189 -0.97 -2.01 5.80
C PHE A 189 0.10 -0.99 5.43
N SER A 190 -0.30 0.28 5.21
CA SER A 190 0.61 1.35 4.85
C SER A 190 0.46 2.56 5.75
N THR A 191 1.59 3.17 6.05
CA THR A 191 1.69 4.31 6.97
C THR A 191 2.55 5.42 6.40
N LEU A 192 2.33 6.64 6.87
CA LEU A 192 3.28 7.73 6.72
C LEU A 192 4.42 7.55 7.72
N ALA A 193 5.64 7.78 7.24
CA ALA A 193 6.86 7.68 8.02
C ALA A 193 7.74 8.91 7.85
N ALA A 194 8.38 9.37 8.93
CA ALA A 194 9.28 10.52 8.94
C ALA A 194 10.24 10.45 10.13
N LYS A 195 11.24 11.34 10.18
CA LYS A 195 12.01 11.52 11.41
C LYS A 195 11.14 12.13 12.51
N GLU A 196 11.34 11.73 13.77
CA GLU A 196 10.56 12.27 14.90
C GLU A 196 10.69 13.79 15.02
N GLU A 197 11.89 14.35 14.80
CA GLU A 197 12.11 15.78 14.84
C GLU A 197 11.33 16.53 13.73
N TRP A 198 11.15 15.94 12.57
CA TRP A 198 10.36 16.54 11.50
C TRP A 198 8.89 16.66 11.89
N LEU A 199 8.32 15.73 12.64
CA LEU A 199 6.94 15.76 13.08
C LEU A 199 6.58 16.98 13.95
N LYS A 200 7.61 17.69 14.47
CA LYS A 200 7.47 18.87 15.33
C LYS A 200 7.60 20.20 14.57
N THR A 201 7.76 20.14 13.24
CA THR A 201 7.98 21.31 12.39
C THR A 201 6.67 21.89 11.84
N ASP A 202 6.69 23.17 11.46
CA ASP A 202 5.56 23.83 10.79
C ASP A 202 5.26 23.16 9.43
N MET A 203 6.31 22.65 8.74
CA MET A 203 6.15 21.90 7.49
C MET A 203 5.33 20.62 7.71
N ALA A 204 5.58 19.87 8.78
CA ALA A 204 4.80 18.69 9.11
C ALA A 204 3.33 19.03 9.40
N MET A 205 3.07 20.14 10.11
CA MET A 205 1.70 20.61 10.37
C MET A 205 0.99 21.01 9.07
N ALA A 206 1.65 21.75 8.19
CA ALA A 206 1.12 22.12 6.87
C ALA A 206 0.85 20.85 6.00
N PHE A 207 1.79 19.91 5.96
CA PHE A 207 1.61 18.62 5.28
C PHE A 207 0.40 17.85 5.84
N MET A 208 0.23 17.78 7.15
CA MET A 208 -0.89 17.05 7.76
C MET A 208 -2.25 17.69 7.45
N ARG A 209 -2.34 19.04 7.33
CA ARG A 209 -3.57 19.69 6.86
C ARG A 209 -3.87 19.35 5.41
N ALA A 210 -2.85 19.40 4.53
CA ALA A 210 -2.96 18.98 3.13
C ALA A 210 -3.39 17.51 3.03
N TYR A 211 -2.78 16.63 3.81
CA TYR A 211 -3.07 15.20 3.82
C TYR A 211 -4.50 14.89 4.28
N ARG A 212 -5.03 15.60 5.28
CA ARG A 212 -6.44 15.44 5.72
C ARG A 212 -7.41 15.80 4.60
N MET A 213 -7.19 16.93 3.91
CA MET A 213 -8.03 17.36 2.79
C MET A 213 -7.95 16.36 1.61
N ALA A 214 -6.75 15.91 1.27
CA ALA A 214 -6.53 14.92 0.23
C ALA A 214 -7.19 13.59 0.55
N ARG A 215 -7.11 13.14 1.79
CA ARG A 215 -7.74 11.90 2.27
C ARG A 215 -9.26 11.99 2.24
N GLU A 216 -9.83 13.12 2.64
CA GLU A 216 -11.29 13.36 2.53
C GLU A 216 -11.75 13.25 1.07
N LEU A 217 -11.02 13.88 0.13
CA LEU A 217 -11.31 13.77 -1.29
C LEU A 217 -11.19 12.31 -1.79
N ALA A 218 -10.15 11.58 -1.37
CA ALA A 218 -9.97 10.17 -1.73
C ALA A 218 -11.16 9.31 -1.29
N ILE A 219 -11.75 9.61 -0.11
CA ILE A 219 -12.88 8.85 0.44
C ILE A 219 -14.21 9.26 -0.21
N THR A 220 -14.43 10.55 -0.44
CA THR A 220 -15.76 11.10 -0.77
C THR A 220 -15.91 11.59 -2.20
N GLY A 221 -14.81 11.85 -2.89
CA GLY A 221 -14.80 12.33 -4.28
C GLY A 221 -15.28 11.27 -5.28
N SER A 222 -15.72 11.68 -6.46
CA SER A 222 -16.04 10.71 -7.49
C SER A 222 -14.76 10.02 -8.02
N PRO A 223 -14.80 8.73 -8.31
CA PRO A 223 -13.64 8.02 -8.86
C PRO A 223 -13.11 8.66 -10.15
N GLU A 224 -14.01 9.19 -10.98
CA GLU A 224 -13.67 9.85 -12.25
C GLU A 224 -12.96 11.18 -12.02
N GLU A 225 -13.39 11.97 -11.03
CA GLU A 225 -12.72 13.21 -10.64
C GLU A 225 -11.31 12.93 -10.13
N ILE A 226 -11.17 11.97 -9.21
CA ILE A 226 -9.88 11.59 -8.64
C ILE A 226 -8.95 11.05 -9.73
N ALA A 227 -9.44 10.16 -10.60
CA ALA A 227 -8.66 9.66 -11.73
C ALA A 227 -8.19 10.78 -12.66
N GLY A 228 -9.05 11.77 -12.91
CA GLY A 228 -8.67 12.95 -13.69
C GLY A 228 -7.55 13.76 -13.07
N LEU A 229 -7.55 13.95 -11.75
CA LEU A 229 -6.47 14.63 -11.02
C LEU A 229 -5.17 13.81 -11.03
N GLU A 230 -5.26 12.49 -10.90
CA GLU A 230 -4.09 11.61 -10.81
C GLU A 230 -3.55 11.14 -12.17
N ALA A 231 -4.20 11.44 -13.29
CA ALA A 231 -3.87 10.92 -14.62
C ALA A 231 -2.40 11.13 -15.03
N GLU A 232 -1.81 12.28 -14.70
CA GLU A 232 -0.40 12.56 -15.01
C GLU A 232 0.60 11.66 -14.25
N PHE A 233 0.15 11.08 -13.13
CA PHE A 233 0.95 10.15 -12.32
C PHE A 233 0.86 8.70 -12.84
N PHE A 234 -0.09 8.40 -13.73
CA PHE A 234 -0.33 7.09 -14.31
C PHE A 234 -0.46 7.15 -15.85
N PRO A 235 0.57 7.64 -16.55
CA PRO A 235 0.48 7.99 -17.99
C PRO A 235 0.22 6.77 -18.89
N GLU A 236 0.53 5.54 -18.44
CA GLU A 236 0.34 4.31 -19.21
C GLU A 236 -0.97 3.58 -18.89
N ILE A 237 -1.76 4.12 -17.94
CA ILE A 237 -3.00 3.51 -17.48
C ILE A 237 -4.19 4.21 -18.13
N HIS A 238 -5.13 3.43 -18.64
CA HIS A 238 -6.40 3.98 -19.14
C HIS A 238 -7.15 4.67 -18.02
N ILE A 239 -7.71 5.83 -18.31
CA ILE A 239 -8.42 6.62 -17.30
C ILE A 239 -9.60 5.86 -16.67
N GLY A 240 -10.26 4.97 -17.43
CA GLY A 240 -11.30 4.07 -16.94
C GLY A 240 -10.77 3.05 -15.93
N ALA A 241 -9.62 2.42 -16.22
CA ALA A 241 -8.97 1.49 -15.30
C ALA A 241 -8.55 2.19 -14.01
N LEU A 242 -8.01 3.41 -14.09
CA LEU A 242 -7.65 4.20 -12.92
C LEU A 242 -8.90 4.53 -12.08
N ALA A 243 -9.98 5.01 -12.70
CA ALA A 243 -11.25 5.29 -12.02
C ALA A 243 -11.83 4.03 -11.37
N ASN A 244 -11.80 2.88 -12.06
CA ASN A 244 -12.26 1.60 -11.52
C ASN A 244 -11.42 1.15 -10.32
N SER A 245 -10.10 1.38 -10.33
CA SER A 245 -9.22 1.10 -9.20
C SER A 245 -9.57 1.95 -7.99
N ILE A 246 -9.77 3.26 -8.17
CA ILE A 246 -10.16 4.18 -7.10
C ILE A 246 -11.50 3.77 -6.51
N ARG A 247 -12.50 3.50 -7.36
CA ARG A 247 -13.83 3.00 -6.93
C ARG A 247 -13.71 1.73 -6.11
N PHE A 248 -12.88 0.80 -6.55
CA PHE A 248 -12.62 -0.44 -5.81
C PHE A 248 -12.07 -0.15 -4.40
N TYR A 249 -11.07 0.72 -4.27
CA TYR A 249 -10.47 1.06 -2.98
C TYR A 249 -11.42 1.82 -2.05
N GLN A 250 -12.27 2.69 -2.59
CA GLN A 250 -13.35 3.32 -1.83
C GLN A 250 -14.34 2.27 -1.30
N GLN A 251 -14.77 1.32 -2.14
CA GLN A 251 -15.69 0.25 -1.75
C GLN A 251 -15.07 -0.74 -0.77
N LEU A 252 -13.76 -0.98 -0.89
CA LEU A 252 -13.01 -1.80 0.07
C LEU A 252 -12.93 -1.14 1.45
N GLY A 253 -13.08 0.19 1.51
CA GLY A 253 -12.98 0.95 2.76
C GLY A 253 -11.56 1.02 3.31
N CYS A 254 -10.55 0.87 2.46
CA CYS A 254 -9.14 0.86 2.89
C CYS A 254 -8.64 2.23 3.36
N TRP A 255 -9.33 3.31 2.96
CA TRP A 255 -9.06 4.69 3.37
C TRP A 255 -10.06 5.11 4.45
N SER A 256 -9.87 4.66 5.68
CA SER A 256 -10.74 5.05 6.80
C SER A 256 -10.64 6.55 7.10
N PRO A 257 -11.67 7.18 7.67
CA PRO A 257 -11.65 8.62 7.93
C PRO A 257 -10.66 9.04 9.04
N HIS A 258 -10.30 8.13 9.95
CA HIS A 258 -9.29 8.39 10.97
C HIS A 258 -7.86 8.23 10.41
N LEU A 259 -6.89 8.88 11.05
CA LEU A 259 -5.48 8.85 10.65
C LEU A 259 -4.62 7.94 11.53
N GLU A 260 -5.11 7.59 12.69
CA GLU A 260 -4.40 6.79 13.68
C GLU A 260 -4.14 5.38 13.14
N ILE A 261 -2.95 4.87 13.35
CA ILE A 261 -2.64 3.45 13.19
C ILE A 261 -3.27 2.76 14.41
N THR A 262 -4.45 2.17 14.24
CA THR A 262 -5.18 1.58 15.38
C THR A 262 -4.44 0.38 15.94
N GLN A 263 -4.55 0.17 17.27
CA GLN A 263 -3.95 -1.00 17.89
C GLN A 263 -4.53 -2.29 17.33
N GLN A 264 -5.83 -2.32 17.04
CA GLN A 264 -6.48 -3.49 16.44
C GLN A 264 -5.88 -3.85 15.08
N ALA A 265 -5.72 -2.87 14.17
CA ALA A 265 -5.13 -3.11 12.85
C ALA A 265 -3.64 -3.45 12.94
N PHE A 266 -2.92 -2.86 13.91
CA PHE A 266 -1.53 -3.19 14.20
C PHE A 266 -1.37 -4.65 14.63
N GLU A 267 -2.21 -5.15 15.56
CA GLU A 267 -2.15 -6.54 16.01
C GLU A 267 -2.39 -7.54 14.87
N VAL A 268 -3.29 -7.22 13.92
CA VAL A 268 -3.47 -8.06 12.73
C VAL A 268 -2.21 -8.05 11.85
N ALA A 269 -1.55 -6.90 11.68
CA ALA A 269 -0.27 -6.85 10.98
C ALA A 269 0.80 -7.69 11.68
N VAL A 270 0.85 -7.67 13.00
CA VAL A 270 1.75 -8.53 13.79
C VAL A 270 1.43 -10.02 13.56
N ASP A 271 0.15 -10.42 13.55
CA ASP A 271 -0.25 -11.79 13.26
C ASP A 271 0.20 -12.27 11.88
N VAL A 272 0.12 -11.40 10.86
CA VAL A 272 0.62 -11.68 9.50
C VAL A 272 2.12 -12.00 9.52
N PHE A 273 2.92 -11.19 10.21
CA PHE A 273 4.36 -11.36 10.26
C PHE A 273 4.81 -12.52 11.15
N LEU A 274 4.06 -12.85 12.19
CA LEU A 274 4.25 -14.08 12.98
C LEU A 274 3.93 -15.32 12.14
N HIS A 275 2.83 -15.31 11.39
CA HIS A 275 2.44 -16.42 10.51
C HIS A 275 3.49 -16.69 9.44
N SER A 276 4.01 -15.63 8.80
CA SER A 276 5.08 -15.74 7.81
C SER A 276 6.45 -16.07 8.40
N LYS A 277 6.56 -16.11 9.74
CA LYS A 277 7.82 -16.30 10.49
C LYS A 277 8.87 -15.21 10.22
N ALA A 278 8.46 -14.04 9.75
CA ALA A 278 9.33 -12.89 9.58
C ALA A 278 9.71 -12.26 10.92
N ILE A 279 8.88 -12.46 11.94
CA ILE A 279 9.17 -12.16 13.36
C ILE A 279 8.85 -13.37 14.21
N SER A 280 9.49 -13.48 15.38
CA SER A 280 9.25 -14.55 16.35
C SER A 280 8.53 -14.09 17.61
N GLU A 281 8.45 -12.78 17.84
CA GLU A 281 7.87 -12.16 19.02
C GLU A 281 6.99 -10.98 18.63
N ARG A 282 6.04 -10.62 19.51
CA ARG A 282 5.17 -9.46 19.28
C ARG A 282 5.90 -8.17 19.62
N PRO A 283 5.98 -7.20 18.67
CA PRO A 283 6.47 -5.87 18.98
C PRO A 283 5.50 -5.11 19.87
N ALA A 284 6.02 -4.25 20.75
CA ALA A 284 5.18 -3.37 21.55
C ALA A 284 4.60 -2.23 20.68
N TYR A 285 3.27 -2.09 20.70
CA TYR A 285 2.55 -1.06 19.94
C TYR A 285 3.07 0.36 20.23
N ASP A 286 3.20 0.72 21.51
CA ASP A 286 3.64 2.06 21.95
C ASP A 286 5.09 2.40 21.56
N LEU A 287 5.89 1.40 21.21
CA LEU A 287 7.23 1.61 20.67
C LEU A 287 7.20 1.75 19.14
N ALA A 288 6.40 0.94 18.45
CA ALA A 288 6.36 0.91 16.99
C ALA A 288 5.57 2.08 16.37
N VAL A 289 4.52 2.56 17.07
CA VAL A 289 3.59 3.56 16.54
C VAL A 289 3.79 4.90 17.27
N TYR A 290 3.87 5.96 16.48
CA TYR A 290 3.89 7.33 16.96
C TYR A 290 2.48 7.95 16.85
N PRO A 291 2.11 8.88 17.75
CA PRO A 291 0.84 9.60 17.63
C PRO A 291 0.83 10.47 16.38
N VAL A 292 -0.38 10.63 15.80
CA VAL A 292 -0.60 11.60 14.73
C VAL A 292 -0.29 13.00 15.26
N PRO A 293 0.50 13.83 14.52
CA PRO A 293 0.72 15.21 14.93
C PRO A 293 -0.60 15.96 15.09
N THR A 294 -0.78 16.62 16.23
CA THR A 294 -1.94 17.47 16.49
C THR A 294 -1.75 18.82 15.80
N ILE A 295 -2.76 19.21 15.01
CA ILE A 295 -2.82 20.49 14.30
C ILE A 295 -3.54 21.51 15.16
#